data_cd3208e34a67ca43b7a119104c053335
#
_entry.id   cd3208e34a67ca43b7a119104c053335
#
_cell.length_a   1.000
_cell.length_b   1.000
_cell.length_c   1.000
_cell.angle_alpha   90.00
_cell.angle_beta   90.00
_cell.angle_gamma   90.00
#
_symmetry.space_group_name_H-M   'P 1'
#
loop_
_entity.id
_entity.type
_entity.pdbx_description
1 polymer ?
#
loop_
_entity_poly.entity_id
_entity_poly.type
_entity_poly.pdbx_seq_one_letter_code
_entity_poly.pdbx_strand_id
1 'polypeptide(L)'
;MYIVQDYSLAVIFCVVTMLCWGSWGNTQKLASKTWRYEFFYWDYVIGVLLFSLISGFTLGSIGTEGRSFLPDLAQANLASLGGIIFNAANILLSAAIAICGLSVAFPVGIGLALVLGVLVNYFGAAKGEPTYIFIGVALITVAIILNGLAYKKALVGTKKVSGK
;
A
#
# COMPACT_ATOMS: atom_id res chain seq x y z
N MET A 1 22.80 -2.14 10.33
CA MET A 1 21.38 -1.87 9.98
C MET A 1 20.88 -0.70 10.81
N TYR A 2 20.37 0.35 10.17
CA TYR A 2 19.78 1.49 10.88
C TYR A 2 18.44 1.07 11.49
N ILE A 3 18.31 1.15 12.80
CA ILE A 3 17.09 0.81 13.54
C ILE A 3 16.55 2.08 14.18
N VAL A 4 15.30 2.41 13.87
CA VAL A 4 14.62 3.55 14.49
C VAL A 4 14.21 3.16 15.91
N GLN A 5 14.85 3.76 16.90
CA GLN A 5 14.55 3.52 18.33
C GLN A 5 13.65 4.60 18.92
N ASP A 6 13.59 5.78 18.29
CA ASP A 6 12.75 6.88 18.75
C ASP A 6 11.34 6.77 18.20
N TYR A 7 10.35 6.76 19.10
CA TYR A 7 8.92 6.69 18.75
C TYR A 7 8.48 7.88 17.89
N SER A 8 8.94 9.09 18.19
CA SER A 8 8.58 10.29 17.44
C SER A 8 9.08 10.22 16.01
N LEU A 9 10.31 9.74 15.81
CA LEU A 9 10.89 9.54 14.49
C LEU A 9 10.15 8.44 13.70
N ALA A 10 9.73 7.36 14.37
CA ALA A 10 8.91 6.33 13.74
C ALA A 10 7.57 6.88 13.25
N VAL A 11 6.90 7.73 14.04
CA VAL A 11 5.65 8.39 13.62
C VAL A 11 5.87 9.29 12.41
N ILE A 12 6.96 10.08 12.39
CA ILE A 12 7.31 10.92 11.23
C ILE A 12 7.48 10.06 9.97
N PHE A 13 8.20 8.95 10.06
CA PHE A 13 8.35 8.03 8.92
C PHE A 13 7.02 7.42 8.47
N CYS A 14 6.12 7.09 9.40
CA CYS A 14 4.78 6.64 9.05
C CYS A 14 4.00 7.71 8.26
N VAL A 15 4.05 8.97 8.68
CA VAL A 15 3.40 10.09 7.97
C VAL A 15 4.00 10.26 6.56
N VAL A 16 5.33 10.24 6.45
CA VAL A 16 6.01 10.32 5.13
C VAL A 16 5.58 9.15 4.24
N THR A 17 5.53 7.93 4.76
CA THR A 17 5.07 6.74 4.03
C THR A 17 3.63 6.90 3.56
N MET A 18 2.73 7.40 4.41
CA MET A 18 1.34 7.67 4.04
C MET A 18 1.24 8.68 2.89
N LEU A 19 2.03 9.76 2.92
CA LEU A 19 2.06 10.75 1.84
C LEU A 19 2.59 10.14 0.54
N CYS A 20 3.67 9.37 0.59
CA CYS A 20 4.23 8.69 -0.58
C CYS A 20 3.25 7.68 -1.17
N TRP A 21 2.62 6.87 -0.33
CA TRP A 21 1.64 5.86 -0.77
C TRP A 21 0.35 6.48 -1.31
N GLY A 22 -0.14 7.53 -0.68
CA GLY A 22 -1.32 8.26 -1.16
C GLY A 22 -1.08 8.98 -2.50
N SER A 23 0.14 9.47 -2.74
CA SER A 23 0.49 10.15 -3.99
C SER A 23 0.73 9.20 -5.15
N TRP A 24 1.14 7.96 -4.92
CA TRP A 24 1.41 6.97 -5.97
C TRP A 24 0.20 6.74 -6.91
N GLY A 25 -0.98 6.50 -6.36
CA GLY A 25 -2.18 6.30 -7.15
C GLY A 25 -2.60 7.54 -7.96
N ASN A 26 -2.36 8.74 -7.43
CA ASN A 26 -2.59 9.98 -8.17
C ASN A 26 -1.61 10.13 -9.33
N THR A 27 -0.34 9.77 -9.13
CA THR A 27 0.69 9.78 -10.19
C THR A 27 0.31 8.80 -11.31
N GLN A 28 -0.14 7.59 -10.98
CA GLN A 28 -0.64 6.64 -11.97
C GLN A 28 -1.81 7.21 -12.77
N LYS A 29 -2.78 7.86 -12.09
CA LYS A 29 -3.92 8.48 -12.76
C LYS A 29 -3.52 9.62 -13.69
N LEU A 30 -2.53 10.41 -13.32
CA LEU A 30 -1.99 11.46 -14.19
C LEU A 30 -1.29 10.87 -15.42
N ALA A 31 -0.46 9.86 -15.22
CA ALA A 31 0.26 9.16 -16.29
C ALA A 31 -0.69 8.43 -17.23
N SER A 32 -1.85 7.94 -16.79
CA SER A 32 -2.79 7.16 -17.59
C SER A 32 -3.39 7.92 -18.78
N LYS A 33 -3.21 9.23 -18.86
CA LYS A 33 -3.61 10.04 -20.02
C LYS A 33 -2.74 9.84 -21.25
N THR A 34 -1.47 9.48 -21.05
CA THR A 34 -0.45 9.34 -22.08
C THR A 34 0.24 7.98 -22.07
N TRP A 35 0.14 7.26 -20.97
CA TRP A 35 0.86 6.03 -20.72
C TRP A 35 -0.07 4.93 -20.21
N ARG A 36 0.06 3.72 -20.77
CA ARG A 36 -0.68 2.55 -20.28
C ARG A 36 -0.19 2.16 -18.88
N TYR A 37 -1.10 1.65 -18.04
CA TYR A 37 -0.78 1.30 -16.64
C TYR A 37 0.32 0.24 -16.52
N GLU A 38 0.46 -0.64 -17.53
CA GLU A 38 1.48 -1.69 -17.54
C GLU A 38 2.89 -1.08 -17.62
N PHE A 39 3.09 -0.06 -18.46
CA PHE A 39 4.38 0.62 -18.59
C PHE A 39 4.67 1.47 -17.36
N PHE A 40 3.69 2.19 -16.84
CA PHE A 40 3.82 2.91 -15.57
C PHE A 40 4.24 1.98 -14.44
N TYR A 41 3.66 0.77 -14.39
CA TYR A 41 3.99 -0.22 -13.36
C TYR A 41 5.42 -0.74 -13.50
N TRP A 42 5.92 -0.95 -14.72
CA TRP A 42 7.31 -1.33 -14.94
C TRP A 42 8.29 -0.25 -14.44
N ASP A 43 8.06 1.02 -14.77
CA ASP A 43 8.88 2.13 -14.28
C ASP A 43 8.86 2.22 -12.75
N TYR A 44 7.69 2.05 -12.15
CA TYR A 44 7.54 1.99 -10.71
C TYR A 44 8.37 0.86 -10.09
N VAL A 45 8.29 -0.36 -10.63
CA VAL A 45 9.04 -1.53 -10.11
C VAL A 45 10.55 -1.32 -10.24
N ILE A 46 11.01 -0.78 -11.35
CA ILE A 46 12.44 -0.44 -11.55
C ILE A 46 12.87 0.61 -10.52
N GLY A 47 12.07 1.64 -10.31
CA GLY A 47 12.35 2.66 -9.29
C GLY A 47 12.44 2.10 -7.87
N VAL A 48 11.50 1.22 -7.50
CA VAL A 48 11.52 0.52 -6.19
C VAL A 48 12.76 -0.36 -6.06
N LEU A 49 13.12 -1.11 -7.11
CA LEU A 49 14.31 -1.97 -7.10
C LEU A 49 15.59 -1.15 -6.89
N LEU A 50 15.77 -0.07 -7.67
CA LEU A 50 16.94 0.80 -7.54
C LEU A 50 17.01 1.45 -6.16
N PHE A 51 15.89 1.98 -5.68
CA PHE A 51 15.83 2.60 -4.36
C PHE A 51 16.11 1.60 -3.24
N SER A 52 15.58 0.37 -3.34
CA SER A 52 15.81 -0.68 -2.33
C SER A 52 17.27 -1.14 -2.31
N LEU A 53 17.92 -1.27 -3.48
CA LEU A 53 19.34 -1.59 -3.57
C LEU A 53 20.20 -0.48 -2.95
N ILE A 54 19.99 0.77 -3.34
CA ILE A 54 20.71 1.92 -2.78
C ILE A 54 20.53 1.96 -1.25
N SER A 55 19.28 1.84 -0.78
CA SER A 55 18.98 1.87 0.65
C SER A 55 19.59 0.66 1.38
N GLY A 56 19.58 -0.53 0.78
CA GLY A 56 20.15 -1.74 1.34
C GLY A 56 21.67 -1.62 1.52
N PHE A 57 22.38 -1.12 0.51
CA PHE A 57 23.84 -0.95 0.58
C PHE A 57 24.27 0.28 1.40
N THR A 58 23.43 1.27 1.59
CA THR A 58 23.70 2.45 2.43
C THR A 58 23.17 2.27 3.85
N LEU A 59 21.88 2.49 4.05
CA LEU A 59 21.22 2.46 5.36
C LEU A 59 21.16 1.07 5.98
N GLY A 60 20.99 0.03 5.17
CA GLY A 60 20.95 -1.36 5.60
C GLY A 60 22.33 -1.89 6.05
N SER A 61 23.42 -1.29 5.54
CA SER A 61 24.81 -1.68 5.87
C SER A 61 25.46 -0.79 6.92
N ILE A 62 24.86 0.35 7.27
CA ILE A 62 25.31 1.24 8.33
C ILE A 62 24.74 0.75 9.67
N GLY A 63 25.59 0.38 10.60
CA GLY A 63 25.16 0.00 11.95
C GLY A 63 26.33 -0.38 12.84
N THR A 64 26.12 -0.28 14.15
CA THR A 64 27.14 -0.49 15.19
C THR A 64 27.59 -1.93 15.37
N GLU A 65 26.93 -2.91 14.75
CA GLU A 65 27.16 -4.34 14.98
C GLU A 65 27.75 -5.10 13.77
N GLY A 66 28.28 -4.42 12.77
CA GLY A 66 28.93 -5.07 11.62
C GLY A 66 28.06 -5.97 10.76
N ARG A 67 26.72 -5.91 10.90
CA ARG A 67 25.79 -6.61 10.03
C ARG A 67 25.76 -5.94 8.66
N SER A 68 26.15 -6.68 7.65
CA SER A 68 26.03 -6.23 6.27
C SER A 68 24.71 -6.73 5.66
N PHE A 69 24.15 -5.97 4.74
CA PHE A 69 22.92 -6.30 4.01
C PHE A 69 22.99 -7.66 3.29
N LEU A 70 24.16 -8.02 2.74
CA LEU A 70 24.32 -9.23 1.94
C LEU A 70 24.07 -10.56 2.69
N PRO A 71 24.59 -10.80 3.91
CA PRO A 71 24.28 -12.00 4.67
C PRO A 71 22.82 -12.11 5.06
N ASP A 72 22.19 -10.98 5.40
CA ASP A 72 20.77 -10.95 5.76
C ASP A 72 19.88 -11.25 4.53
N LEU A 73 20.28 -10.80 3.35
CA LEU A 73 19.59 -11.09 2.09
C LEU A 73 19.64 -12.59 1.75
N ALA A 74 20.74 -13.26 2.00
CA ALA A 74 20.89 -14.70 1.75
C ALA A 74 19.93 -15.57 2.61
N GLN A 75 19.49 -15.06 3.75
CA GLN A 75 18.55 -15.72 4.67
C GLN A 75 17.09 -15.28 4.50
N ALA A 76 16.81 -14.38 3.57
CA ALA A 76 15.50 -13.71 3.43
C ALA A 76 14.47 -14.49 2.59
N ASN A 77 14.46 -15.83 2.62
CA ASN A 77 13.55 -16.65 1.81
C ASN A 77 12.06 -16.30 2.05
N LEU A 78 11.66 -16.10 3.30
CA LEU A 78 10.28 -15.72 3.65
C LEU A 78 9.96 -14.29 3.22
N ALA A 79 10.93 -13.38 3.33
CA ALA A 79 10.79 -12.00 2.85
C ALA A 79 10.64 -11.95 1.33
N SER A 80 11.35 -12.80 0.59
CA SER A 80 11.22 -12.94 -0.87
C SER A 80 9.82 -13.39 -1.27
N LEU A 81 9.26 -14.38 -0.59
CA LEU A 81 7.89 -14.84 -0.82
C LEU A 81 6.87 -13.73 -0.54
N GLY A 82 7.03 -13.01 0.58
CA GLY A 82 6.22 -11.84 0.90
C GLY A 82 6.29 -10.76 -0.18
N GLY A 83 7.47 -10.50 -0.71
CA GLY A 83 7.69 -9.57 -1.82
C GLY A 83 6.97 -9.98 -3.10
N ILE A 84 6.98 -11.25 -3.46
CA ILE A 84 6.26 -11.79 -4.63
C ILE A 84 4.74 -11.58 -4.48
N ILE A 85 4.18 -11.94 -3.32
CA ILE A 85 2.75 -11.78 -3.04
C ILE A 85 2.37 -10.29 -3.05
N PHE A 86 3.18 -9.45 -2.42
CA PHE A 86 2.95 -7.99 -2.40
C PHE A 86 2.98 -7.39 -3.80
N ASN A 87 3.93 -7.80 -4.65
CA ASN A 87 4.02 -7.31 -6.01
C ASN A 87 2.83 -7.77 -6.87
N ALA A 88 2.38 -9.01 -6.72
CA ALA A 88 1.18 -9.51 -7.36
C ALA A 88 -0.06 -8.70 -6.95
N ALA A 89 -0.22 -8.40 -5.66
CA ALA A 89 -1.30 -7.55 -5.17
C ALA A 89 -1.25 -6.12 -5.75
N ASN A 90 -0.06 -5.54 -5.84
CA ASN A 90 0.13 -4.19 -6.39
C ASN A 90 -0.19 -4.10 -7.89
N ILE A 91 0.19 -5.08 -8.70
CA ILE A 91 -0.16 -5.08 -10.13
C ILE A 91 -1.67 -5.22 -10.32
N LEU A 92 -2.34 -6.03 -9.51
CA LEU A 92 -3.80 -6.14 -9.51
C LEU A 92 -4.48 -4.83 -9.09
N LEU A 93 -3.95 -4.14 -8.09
CA LEU A 93 -4.44 -2.83 -7.66
C LEU A 93 -4.25 -1.78 -8.77
N SER A 94 -3.10 -1.79 -9.44
CA SER A 94 -2.81 -0.90 -10.58
C SER A 94 -3.79 -1.14 -11.73
N ALA A 95 -4.08 -2.40 -12.06
CA ALA A 95 -5.09 -2.77 -13.04
C ALA A 95 -6.50 -2.31 -12.61
N ALA A 96 -6.87 -2.50 -11.34
CA ALA A 96 -8.14 -2.05 -10.81
C ALA A 96 -8.31 -0.53 -10.90
N ILE A 97 -7.24 0.24 -10.64
CA ILE A 97 -7.25 1.71 -10.82
C ILE A 97 -7.49 2.07 -12.28
N ALA A 98 -6.88 1.35 -13.22
CA ALA A 98 -7.07 1.61 -14.65
C ALA A 98 -8.51 1.31 -15.11
N ILE A 99 -9.15 0.28 -14.57
CA ILE A 99 -10.49 -0.17 -14.97
C ILE A 99 -11.60 0.60 -14.25
N CYS A 100 -11.54 0.67 -12.92
CA CYS A 100 -12.61 1.22 -12.07
C CYS A 100 -12.34 2.65 -11.61
N GLY A 101 -11.12 3.16 -11.80
CA GLY A 101 -10.68 4.45 -11.30
C GLY A 101 -10.25 4.42 -9.84
N LEU A 102 -9.48 5.43 -9.46
CA LEU A 102 -8.86 5.56 -8.13
C LEU A 102 -9.87 5.59 -6.99
N SER A 103 -11.02 6.26 -7.22
CA SER A 103 -12.06 6.47 -6.20
C SER A 103 -12.75 5.18 -5.73
N VAL A 104 -12.67 4.12 -6.53
CA VAL A 104 -13.24 2.80 -6.20
C VAL A 104 -12.13 1.83 -5.80
N ALA A 105 -11.08 1.75 -6.61
CA ALA A 105 -10.01 0.77 -6.42
C ALA A 105 -9.31 0.94 -5.06
N PHE A 106 -9.05 2.18 -4.62
CA PHE A 106 -8.38 2.43 -3.35
C PHE A 106 -9.22 2.08 -2.13
N PRO A 107 -10.43 2.63 -1.95
CA PRO A 107 -11.23 2.31 -0.77
C PRO A 107 -11.57 0.83 -0.66
N VAL A 108 -11.88 0.16 -1.77
CA VAL A 108 -12.23 -1.25 -1.76
C VAL A 108 -10.99 -2.13 -1.61
N GLY A 109 -9.97 -1.93 -2.45
CA GLY A 109 -8.78 -2.79 -2.45
C GLY A 109 -7.95 -2.61 -1.18
N ILE A 110 -7.57 -1.38 -0.85
CA ILE A 110 -6.74 -1.08 0.32
C ILE A 110 -7.54 -1.23 1.62
N GLY A 111 -8.82 -0.84 1.62
CA GLY A 111 -9.67 -0.99 2.78
C GLY A 111 -9.86 -2.46 3.17
N LEU A 112 -10.13 -3.35 2.21
CA LEU A 112 -10.20 -4.79 2.47
C LEU A 112 -8.85 -5.36 2.93
N ALA A 113 -7.74 -4.96 2.29
CA ALA A 113 -6.41 -5.39 2.69
C ALA A 113 -6.09 -4.97 4.12
N LEU A 114 -6.50 -3.76 4.53
CA LEU A 114 -6.31 -3.25 5.89
C LEU A 114 -7.14 -4.04 6.90
N VAL A 115 -8.43 -4.28 6.64
CA VAL A 115 -9.30 -5.07 7.50
C VAL A 115 -8.74 -6.49 7.69
N LEU A 116 -8.42 -7.17 6.60
CA LEU A 116 -7.85 -8.52 6.64
C LEU A 116 -6.49 -8.54 7.32
N GLY A 117 -5.63 -7.56 7.03
CA GLY A 117 -4.30 -7.44 7.63
C GLY A 117 -4.37 -7.26 9.15
N VAL A 118 -5.27 -6.41 9.63
CA VAL A 118 -5.49 -6.22 11.09
C VAL A 118 -5.98 -7.51 11.73
N LEU A 119 -6.96 -8.20 11.14
CA LEU A 119 -7.50 -9.44 11.68
C LEU A 119 -6.43 -10.55 11.72
N VAL A 120 -5.69 -10.75 10.62
CA VAL A 120 -4.62 -11.76 10.56
C VAL A 120 -3.52 -11.46 11.59
N ASN A 121 -3.09 -10.21 11.70
CA ASN A 121 -2.06 -9.83 12.67
C ASN A 121 -2.56 -9.97 14.12
N TYR A 122 -3.80 -9.61 14.39
CA TYR A 122 -4.37 -9.74 15.74
C TYR A 122 -4.48 -11.21 16.16
N PHE A 123 -5.02 -12.07 15.31
CA PHE A 123 -5.13 -13.51 15.59
C PHE A 123 -3.77 -14.22 15.62
N GLY A 124 -2.79 -13.72 14.84
CA GLY A 124 -1.44 -14.30 14.81
C GLY A 124 -0.55 -13.91 15.98
N ALA A 125 -0.66 -12.67 16.48
CA ALA A 125 0.25 -12.15 17.50
C ALA A 125 -0.44 -11.56 18.73
N ALA A 126 -1.76 -11.40 18.75
CA ALA A 126 -2.60 -10.88 19.85
C ALA A 126 -2.00 -9.64 20.56
N LYS A 127 -1.45 -8.70 19.80
CA LYS A 127 -0.86 -7.45 20.30
C LYS A 127 -1.84 -6.30 20.15
N GLY A 128 -1.99 -5.51 21.20
CA GLY A 128 -2.85 -4.32 21.26
C GLY A 128 -4.16 -4.57 22.00
N GLU A 129 -4.88 -3.49 22.27
CA GLU A 129 -6.16 -3.53 22.99
C GLU A 129 -7.29 -3.94 22.03
N PRO A 130 -7.98 -5.08 22.24
CA PRO A 130 -8.99 -5.60 21.32
C PRO A 130 -10.08 -4.60 21.00
N THR A 131 -10.54 -3.87 22.00
CA THR A 131 -11.66 -2.92 21.87
C THR A 131 -11.38 -1.87 20.81
N TYR A 132 -10.22 -1.23 20.87
CA TYR A 132 -9.85 -0.19 19.90
C TYR A 132 -9.60 -0.76 18.50
N ILE A 133 -9.02 -1.96 18.42
CA ILE A 133 -8.76 -2.65 17.15
C ILE A 133 -10.09 -2.96 16.45
N PHE A 134 -11.05 -3.58 17.12
CA PHE A 134 -12.33 -3.94 16.51
C PHE A 134 -13.21 -2.73 16.20
N ILE A 135 -13.17 -1.67 17.00
CA ILE A 135 -13.82 -0.39 16.68
C ILE A 135 -13.21 0.19 15.37
N GLY A 136 -11.90 0.20 15.25
CA GLY A 136 -11.21 0.67 14.04
C GLY A 136 -11.60 -0.13 12.80
N VAL A 137 -11.62 -1.46 12.89
CA VAL A 137 -12.05 -2.36 11.81
C VAL A 137 -13.51 -2.08 11.41
N ALA A 138 -14.40 -1.91 12.38
CA ALA A 138 -15.81 -1.60 12.11
C ALA A 138 -15.97 -0.25 11.39
N LEU A 139 -15.27 0.79 11.84
CA LEU A 139 -15.30 2.12 11.22
C LEU A 139 -14.81 2.09 9.76
N ILE A 140 -13.72 1.37 9.49
CA ILE A 140 -13.18 1.21 8.13
C ILE A 140 -14.17 0.44 7.26
N THR A 141 -14.77 -0.62 7.77
CA THR A 141 -15.78 -1.40 7.03
C THR A 141 -16.98 -0.54 6.66
N VAL A 142 -17.50 0.26 7.58
CA VAL A 142 -18.57 1.24 7.31
C VAL A 142 -18.13 2.25 6.25
N ALA A 143 -16.91 2.78 6.34
CA ALA A 143 -16.39 3.73 5.36
C ALA A 143 -16.31 3.14 3.94
N ILE A 144 -15.90 1.88 3.79
CA ILE A 144 -15.86 1.17 2.50
C ILE A 144 -17.29 1.06 1.92
N ILE A 145 -18.26 0.65 2.75
CA ILE A 145 -19.67 0.52 2.32
C ILE A 145 -20.23 1.86 1.88
N LEU A 146 -20.04 2.91 2.68
CA LEU A 146 -20.52 4.26 2.34
C LEU A 146 -19.90 4.78 1.05
N ASN A 147 -18.60 4.53 0.83
CA ASN A 147 -17.92 4.91 -0.41
C ASN A 147 -18.50 4.18 -1.62
N GLY A 148 -18.76 2.87 -1.51
CA GLY A 148 -19.43 2.08 -2.55
C GLY A 148 -20.83 2.59 -2.89
N LEU A 149 -21.63 2.95 -1.88
CA LEU A 149 -22.95 3.52 -2.06
C LEU A 149 -22.91 4.91 -2.72
N ALA A 150 -21.97 5.76 -2.32
CA ALA A 150 -21.78 7.08 -2.92
C ALA A 150 -21.41 6.96 -4.40
N TYR A 151 -20.50 6.06 -4.74
CA TYR A 151 -20.09 5.80 -6.12
C TYR A 151 -21.26 5.30 -6.99
N LYS A 152 -22.05 4.36 -6.47
CA LYS A 152 -23.26 3.88 -7.17
C LYS A 152 -24.23 5.02 -7.48
N LYS A 153 -24.46 5.93 -6.54
CA LYS A 153 -25.31 7.11 -6.75
C LYS A 153 -24.75 8.06 -7.82
N ALA A 154 -23.44 8.29 -7.80
CA ALA A 154 -22.76 9.13 -8.78
C ALA A 154 -22.92 8.57 -10.22
N LEU A 155 -22.73 7.26 -10.41
CA LEU A 155 -22.92 6.60 -11.71
C LEU A 155 -24.35 6.73 -12.24
N VAL A 156 -25.34 6.56 -11.38
CA VAL A 156 -26.77 6.70 -11.75
C VAL A 156 -27.09 8.15 -12.14
N GLY A 157 -26.53 9.12 -11.41
CA GLY A 157 -26.66 10.55 -11.73
C GLY A 157 -26.09 10.91 -13.09
N THR A 158 -24.91 10.41 -13.42
CA THR A 158 -24.24 10.67 -14.71
C THR A 158 -25.01 10.06 -15.89
N LYS A 159 -25.56 8.87 -15.75
CA LYS A 159 -26.41 8.25 -16.78
C LYS A 159 -27.71 9.04 -17.06
N LYS A 160 -28.30 9.66 -16.04
CA LYS A 160 -29.49 10.50 -16.19
C LYS A 160 -29.24 11.80 -16.94
N VAL A 161 -28.04 12.35 -16.84
CA VAL A 161 -27.65 13.60 -17.54
C VAL A 161 -27.26 13.32 -19.00
N SER A 162 -26.64 12.17 -19.28
CA SER A 162 -26.22 11.79 -20.65
C SER A 162 -27.37 11.24 -21.51
N GLY A 163 -28.51 10.99 -20.94
CA GLY A 163 -29.71 10.50 -21.68
C GLY A 163 -30.74 11.57 -21.99
N LYS A 164 -30.37 12.84 -21.80
CA LYS A 164 -31.13 14.02 -22.32
C LYS A 164 -30.33 14.67 -23.44
#